data_e35ba7211e51296bf6421c4b8f351a7c
#
_entry.id   e35ba7211e51296bf6421c4b8f351a7c
#
_cell.length_a   1.000
_cell.length_b   1.000
_cell.length_c   1.000
_cell.angle_alpha   90.00
_cell.angle_beta   90.00
_cell.angle_gamma   90.00
#
_symmetry.space_group_name_H-M   'P 1'
#
loop_
_entity.id
_entity.type
_entity.pdbx_description
1 polymer ?
#
loop_
_entity_poly.entity_id
_entity_poly.type
_entity_poly.pdbx_seq_one_letter_code
_entity_poly.pdbx_strand_id
1 'polypeptide(L)'
;MALYHFHVEQIKRSEGRTAVASAAYRAGEKLHNLWDGETHDYTRKGGVILSEIMLPEYAPERLFDRYTLWNEVEQIEKHYKAQLAYSFDMALRNEFFLEENIALAREFVQKYFVSDGMICDLAVHQPDREDGGIPNPHFHVLVPIRPLNADGTWGAKQHRVYHLDKDGNRIKKEDGSWAFDAVPTTNWGKPETLDLWRKAWADMVNARLEEKGLVCRIDHRSYVDQGLDLIPTIHEGPHVRKMEKKGIRTEKGELNRWIKATNRMIRSIQA
;
A
#
# COMPACT_ATOMS: atom_id res chain seq x y z
N MET A 1 -8.95 -5.69 -21.24
CA MET A 1 -8.92 -4.41 -20.49
C MET A 1 -7.86 -4.55 -19.43
N ALA A 2 -6.93 -3.61 -19.41
CA ALA A 2 -5.85 -3.60 -18.43
C ALA A 2 -6.40 -3.32 -17.02
N LEU A 3 -6.09 -4.16 -16.04
CA LEU A 3 -6.53 -4.01 -14.67
C LEU A 3 -5.67 -2.96 -13.97
N TYR A 4 -6.30 -1.88 -13.48
CA TYR A 4 -5.67 -0.98 -12.51
C TYR A 4 -5.97 -1.47 -11.10
N HIS A 5 -4.94 -1.54 -10.26
CA HIS A 5 -5.10 -1.78 -8.83
C HIS A 5 -4.03 -0.99 -8.07
N PHE A 6 -4.47 -0.16 -7.15
CA PHE A 6 -3.65 0.59 -6.21
C PHE A 6 -4.45 0.72 -4.93
N HIS A 7 -4.11 -0.08 -3.95
CA HIS A 7 -4.77 -0.10 -2.64
C HIS A 7 -3.80 0.35 -1.56
N VAL A 8 -4.32 1.07 -0.58
CA VAL A 8 -3.59 1.43 0.64
C VAL A 8 -4.45 1.14 1.86
N GLU A 9 -3.84 0.57 2.86
CA GLU A 9 -4.43 0.36 4.18
C GLU A 9 -3.43 0.72 5.27
N GLN A 10 -3.91 0.85 6.50
CA GLN A 10 -3.06 1.03 7.68
C GLN A 10 -2.94 -0.27 8.46
N ILE A 11 -1.73 -0.61 8.86
CA ILE A 11 -1.50 -1.66 9.83
C ILE A 11 -1.73 -1.07 11.22
N LYS A 12 -2.74 -1.59 11.92
CA LYS A 12 -3.14 -1.09 13.25
C LYS A 12 -3.07 -2.19 14.30
N ARG A 13 -2.46 -1.86 15.43
CA ARG A 13 -2.35 -2.79 16.56
C ARG A 13 -3.72 -3.16 17.14
N SER A 14 -4.66 -2.21 17.17
CA SER A 14 -6.03 -2.46 17.62
C SER A 14 -6.81 -3.51 16.82
N GLU A 15 -6.33 -3.86 15.63
CA GLU A 15 -6.90 -4.89 14.75
C GLU A 15 -6.17 -6.24 14.91
N GLY A 16 -5.32 -6.39 15.93
CA GLY A 16 -4.49 -7.58 16.12
C GLY A 16 -3.38 -7.74 15.07
N ARG A 17 -3.03 -6.65 14.35
CA ARG A 17 -2.00 -6.66 13.30
C ARG A 17 -0.71 -6.08 13.83
N THR A 18 0.42 -6.62 13.38
CA THR A 18 1.77 -6.12 13.69
C THR A 18 2.53 -5.74 12.43
N ALA A 19 3.42 -4.77 12.53
CA ALA A 19 4.29 -4.37 11.44
C ALA A 19 5.30 -5.47 11.12
N VAL A 20 5.86 -6.12 12.16
CA VAL A 20 6.80 -7.25 12.02
C VAL A 20 6.17 -8.42 11.28
N ALA A 21 4.93 -8.85 11.65
CA ALA A 21 4.23 -9.93 10.93
C ALA A 21 3.95 -9.55 9.48
N SER A 22 3.57 -8.29 9.24
CA SER A 22 3.29 -7.78 7.91
C SER A 22 4.53 -7.77 7.02
N ALA A 23 5.69 -7.38 7.55
CA ALA A 23 6.97 -7.39 6.87
C ALA A 23 7.44 -8.82 6.58
N ALA A 24 7.42 -9.70 7.61
CA ALA A 24 7.78 -11.11 7.48
C ALA A 24 6.96 -11.80 6.37
N TYR A 25 5.64 -11.57 6.36
CA TYR A 25 4.75 -12.14 5.34
C TYR A 25 5.10 -11.68 3.92
N ARG A 26 5.37 -10.37 3.73
CA ARG A 26 5.68 -9.83 2.40
C ARG A 26 7.03 -10.27 1.90
N ALA A 27 8.03 -10.27 2.78
CA ALA A 27 9.38 -10.70 2.44
C ALA A 27 9.55 -12.21 2.31
N GLY A 28 8.62 -13.03 2.85
CA GLY A 28 8.81 -14.47 2.95
C GLY A 28 9.89 -14.86 3.96
N GLU A 29 10.02 -14.08 5.02
CA GLU A 29 11.08 -14.23 6.03
C GLU A 29 10.53 -14.72 7.37
N LYS A 30 11.46 -15.05 8.27
CA LYS A 30 11.17 -15.35 9.67
C LYS A 30 11.64 -14.19 10.53
N LEU A 31 10.71 -13.50 11.19
CA LEU A 31 11.00 -12.36 12.06
C LEU A 31 10.39 -12.58 13.46
N HIS A 32 11.15 -12.24 14.48
CA HIS A 32 10.66 -12.21 15.86
C HIS A 32 10.24 -10.80 16.23
N ASN A 33 9.05 -10.66 16.81
CA ASN A 33 8.50 -9.38 17.25
C ASN A 33 8.81 -9.18 18.74
N LEU A 34 9.61 -8.17 19.05
CA LEU A 34 10.00 -7.84 20.43
C LEU A 34 8.86 -7.21 21.24
N TRP A 35 7.80 -6.74 20.59
CA TRP A 35 6.65 -6.13 21.28
C TRP A 35 5.77 -7.17 21.96
N ASP A 36 5.45 -8.26 21.29
CA ASP A 36 4.53 -9.30 21.77
C ASP A 36 5.23 -10.64 22.06
N GLY A 37 6.51 -10.79 21.71
CA GLY A 37 7.31 -12.01 21.90
C GLY A 37 7.00 -13.11 20.86
N GLU A 38 6.19 -12.82 19.85
CA GLU A 38 5.79 -13.79 18.84
C GLU A 38 6.81 -13.87 17.70
N THR A 39 6.96 -15.06 17.12
CA THR A 39 7.79 -15.27 15.92
C THR A 39 6.92 -15.62 14.73
N HIS A 40 7.03 -14.80 13.69
CA HIS A 40 6.31 -14.96 12.44
C HIS A 40 7.23 -15.60 11.40
N ASP A 41 6.91 -16.82 10.97
CA ASP A 41 7.71 -17.60 10.01
C ASP A 41 6.94 -17.82 8.71
N TYR A 42 7.37 -17.13 7.67
CA TYR A 42 6.82 -17.23 6.31
C TYR A 42 7.85 -17.73 5.29
N THR A 43 8.93 -18.37 5.73
CA THR A 43 10.00 -18.89 4.87
C THR A 43 9.51 -19.92 3.85
N ARG A 44 8.35 -20.54 4.09
CA ARG A 44 7.72 -21.49 3.16
C ARG A 44 6.79 -20.83 2.14
N LYS A 45 6.65 -19.48 2.19
CA LYS A 45 5.80 -18.75 1.25
C LYS A 45 6.46 -18.71 -0.14
N GLY A 46 5.80 -19.29 -1.14
CA GLY A 46 6.21 -19.17 -2.54
C GLY A 46 5.81 -17.82 -3.15
N GLY A 47 6.37 -17.55 -4.35
CA GLY A 47 5.98 -16.41 -5.17
C GLY A 47 6.58 -15.06 -4.75
N VAL A 48 7.48 -15.01 -3.78
CA VAL A 48 8.27 -13.80 -3.47
C VAL A 48 9.47 -13.77 -4.43
N ILE A 49 9.50 -12.78 -5.31
CA ILE A 49 10.53 -12.65 -6.35
C ILE A 49 11.64 -11.70 -5.91
N LEU A 50 11.26 -10.61 -5.23
CA LEU A 50 12.17 -9.59 -4.71
C LEU A 50 11.67 -9.14 -3.35
N SER A 51 12.60 -8.87 -2.45
CA SER A 51 12.33 -8.21 -1.18
C SER A 51 13.54 -7.35 -0.80
N GLU A 52 13.34 -6.05 -0.69
CA GLU A 52 14.40 -5.10 -0.38
C GLU A 52 13.88 -3.90 0.39
N ILE A 53 14.76 -3.26 1.16
CA ILE A 53 14.47 -2.00 1.84
C ILE A 53 15.15 -0.86 1.07
N MET A 54 14.37 0.18 0.79
CA MET A 54 14.83 1.41 0.15
C MET A 54 14.75 2.55 1.15
N LEU A 55 15.84 3.25 1.35
CA LEU A 55 16.00 4.27 2.38
C LEU A 55 16.29 5.65 1.76
N PRO A 56 15.78 6.75 2.37
CA PRO A 56 16.32 8.09 2.12
C PRO A 56 17.83 8.16 2.45
N GLU A 57 18.59 9.01 1.76
CA GLU A 57 20.05 9.11 1.92
C GLU A 57 20.50 9.42 3.35
N TYR A 58 19.68 10.14 4.12
CA TYR A 58 19.97 10.49 5.51
C TYR A 58 19.61 9.41 6.52
N ALA A 59 18.97 8.32 6.07
CA ALA A 59 18.56 7.24 6.97
C ALA A 59 19.76 6.40 7.43
N PRO A 60 19.79 5.99 8.69
CA PRO A 60 20.89 5.17 9.20
C PRO A 60 20.89 3.77 8.56
N GLU A 61 22.06 3.25 8.24
CA GLU A 61 22.27 1.94 7.60
C GLU A 61 21.62 0.77 8.36
N ARG A 62 21.51 0.87 9.70
CA ARG A 62 20.82 -0.18 10.49
C ARG A 62 19.38 -0.47 10.05
N LEU A 63 18.73 0.50 9.41
CA LEU A 63 17.35 0.35 8.93
C LEU A 63 17.24 -0.42 7.61
N PHE A 64 18.36 -0.81 6.97
CA PHE A 64 18.36 -1.83 5.92
C PHE A 64 18.08 -3.23 6.46
N ASP A 65 18.30 -3.46 7.77
CA ASP A 65 17.91 -4.71 8.41
C ASP A 65 16.42 -4.69 8.76
N ARG A 66 15.65 -5.57 8.12
CA ARG A 66 14.20 -5.64 8.28
C ARG A 66 13.76 -5.93 9.70
N TYR A 67 14.50 -6.78 10.41
CA TYR A 67 14.24 -7.07 11.81
C TYR A 67 14.37 -5.82 12.67
N THR A 68 15.45 -5.09 12.52
CA THR A 68 15.73 -3.83 13.24
C THR A 68 14.66 -2.77 12.92
N LEU A 69 14.40 -2.52 11.63
CA LEU A 69 13.44 -1.52 11.19
C LEU A 69 12.07 -1.72 11.83
N TRP A 70 11.50 -2.91 11.66
CA TRP A 70 10.12 -3.14 12.07
C TRP A 70 9.97 -3.32 13.59
N ASN A 71 10.98 -3.80 14.29
CA ASN A 71 10.99 -3.80 15.75
C ASN A 71 11.16 -2.39 16.34
N GLU A 72 11.95 -1.51 15.74
CA GLU A 72 12.00 -0.09 16.15
C GLU A 72 10.61 0.58 15.97
N VAL A 73 9.91 0.32 14.86
CA VAL A 73 8.55 0.83 14.64
C VAL A 73 7.58 0.34 15.70
N GLU A 74 7.58 -0.97 16.02
CA GLU A 74 6.72 -1.52 17.06
C GLU A 74 7.01 -0.91 18.44
N GLN A 75 8.28 -0.74 18.77
CA GLN A 75 8.68 -0.24 20.09
C GLN A 75 8.43 1.24 20.32
N ILE A 76 8.57 2.08 19.28
CA ILE A 76 8.32 3.52 19.41
C ILE A 76 6.82 3.83 19.51
N GLU A 77 5.96 2.96 18.98
CA GLU A 77 4.51 3.09 18.99
C GLU A 77 3.89 2.43 20.22
N LYS A 78 3.97 3.09 21.35
CA LYS A 78 3.59 2.52 22.67
C LYS A 78 2.09 2.34 22.89
N HIS A 79 1.24 3.00 22.13
CA HIS A 79 -0.20 2.97 22.35
C HIS A 79 -0.84 1.70 21.79
N TYR A 80 -1.78 1.09 22.52
CA TYR A 80 -2.47 -0.13 22.08
C TYR A 80 -3.32 0.03 20.81
N LYS A 81 -3.72 1.26 20.46
CA LYS A 81 -4.39 1.61 19.20
C LYS A 81 -3.41 2.19 18.14
N ALA A 82 -2.11 1.96 18.31
CA ALA A 82 -1.14 2.54 17.39
C ALA A 82 -1.39 2.11 15.94
N GLN A 83 -1.28 3.09 15.06
CA GLN A 83 -1.12 2.89 13.62
C GLN A 83 0.38 2.76 13.37
N LEU A 84 0.80 1.63 12.80
CA LEU A 84 2.21 1.24 12.70
C LEU A 84 2.79 1.58 11.32
N ALA A 85 2.07 1.22 10.28
CA ALA A 85 2.55 1.36 8.90
C ALA A 85 1.40 1.62 7.92
N TYR A 86 1.73 2.27 6.79
CA TYR A 86 0.94 2.18 5.56
C TYR A 86 1.37 0.93 4.80
N SER A 87 0.40 0.25 4.23
CA SER A 87 0.57 -0.94 3.40
C SER A 87 -0.03 -0.67 2.04
N PHE A 88 0.82 -0.56 1.04
CA PHE A 88 0.43 -0.41 -0.35
C PHE A 88 0.43 -1.76 -1.05
N ASP A 89 -0.52 -1.95 -1.97
CA ASP A 89 -0.64 -3.11 -2.85
C ASP A 89 -0.98 -2.63 -4.26
N MET A 90 -0.11 -2.93 -5.22
CA MET A 90 -0.18 -2.41 -6.58
C MET A 90 0.02 -3.52 -7.60
N ALA A 91 -0.89 -3.57 -8.62
CA ALA A 91 -0.79 -4.53 -9.70
C ALA A 91 0.35 -4.17 -10.66
N LEU A 92 1.14 -5.17 -11.02
CA LEU A 92 2.09 -5.14 -12.12
C LEU A 92 1.45 -5.67 -13.42
N ARG A 93 2.16 -5.58 -14.53
CA ARG A 93 1.62 -5.85 -15.84
C ARG A 93 2.09 -7.20 -16.38
N ASN A 94 1.15 -7.99 -16.89
CA ASN A 94 1.47 -9.23 -17.61
C ASN A 94 2.08 -8.98 -18.99
N GLU A 95 1.91 -7.76 -19.51
CA GLU A 95 2.47 -7.32 -20.78
C GLU A 95 3.96 -6.97 -20.69
N PHE A 96 4.50 -6.90 -19.48
CA PHE A 96 5.91 -6.60 -19.21
C PHE A 96 6.65 -7.86 -18.76
N PHE A 97 7.94 -7.96 -19.11
CA PHE A 97 8.81 -8.95 -18.51
C PHE A 97 8.98 -8.68 -17.01
N LEU A 98 9.40 -9.69 -16.27
CA LEU A 98 9.53 -9.58 -14.81
C LEU A 98 10.52 -8.48 -14.41
N GLU A 99 11.65 -8.40 -15.09
CA GLU A 99 12.69 -7.39 -14.88
C GLU A 99 12.19 -5.97 -15.14
N GLU A 100 11.34 -5.78 -16.14
CA GLU A 100 10.72 -4.49 -16.45
C GLU A 100 9.73 -4.09 -15.36
N ASN A 101 8.94 -5.03 -14.86
CA ASN A 101 8.03 -4.83 -13.73
C ASN A 101 8.78 -4.45 -12.46
N ILE A 102 9.89 -5.12 -12.17
CA ILE A 102 10.75 -4.80 -11.01
C ILE A 102 11.34 -3.40 -11.15
N ALA A 103 11.90 -3.08 -12.32
CA ALA A 103 12.47 -1.77 -12.59
C ALA A 103 11.44 -0.64 -12.43
N LEU A 104 10.22 -0.83 -12.96
CA LEU A 104 9.13 0.12 -12.85
C LEU A 104 8.65 0.31 -11.40
N ALA A 105 8.54 -0.78 -10.62
CA ALA A 105 8.20 -0.71 -9.20
C ALA A 105 9.25 0.06 -8.39
N ARG A 106 10.54 -0.23 -8.60
CA ARG A 106 11.65 0.49 -7.96
C ARG A 106 11.66 1.98 -8.32
N GLU A 107 11.49 2.30 -9.60
CA GLU A 107 11.44 3.68 -10.08
C GLU A 107 10.29 4.45 -9.42
N PHE A 108 9.10 3.86 -9.35
CA PHE A 108 7.95 4.47 -8.69
C PHE A 108 8.21 4.72 -7.20
N VAL A 109 8.67 3.69 -6.47
CA VAL A 109 8.96 3.78 -5.04
C VAL A 109 10.04 4.81 -4.76
N GLN A 110 11.13 4.81 -5.53
CA GLN A 110 12.22 5.78 -5.38
C GLN A 110 11.72 7.20 -5.61
N LYS A 111 10.97 7.42 -6.68
CA LYS A 111 10.55 8.76 -7.13
C LYS A 111 9.46 9.39 -6.26
N TYR A 112 8.51 8.59 -5.78
CA TYR A 112 7.32 9.13 -5.10
C TYR A 112 7.27 8.86 -3.60
N PHE A 113 8.02 7.88 -3.10
CA PHE A 113 8.03 7.53 -1.69
C PHE A 113 9.37 7.86 -1.03
N VAL A 114 10.47 7.27 -1.50
CA VAL A 114 11.79 7.47 -0.87
C VAL A 114 12.25 8.92 -0.98
N SER A 115 12.05 9.58 -2.13
CA SER A 115 12.39 11.00 -2.30
C SER A 115 11.55 11.96 -1.45
N ASP A 116 10.36 11.50 -0.99
CA ASP A 116 9.52 12.23 -0.01
C ASP A 116 9.85 11.85 1.45
N GLY A 117 10.96 11.15 1.67
CA GLY A 117 11.47 10.79 2.99
C GLY A 117 10.88 9.51 3.60
N MET A 118 10.17 8.70 2.82
CA MET A 118 9.63 7.43 3.28
C MET A 118 10.69 6.33 3.31
N ILE A 119 10.71 5.54 4.36
CA ILE A 119 11.39 4.25 4.42
C ILE A 119 10.46 3.22 3.80
N CYS A 120 10.92 2.51 2.78
CA CYS A 120 10.09 1.60 1.99
C CYS A 120 10.61 0.16 2.06
N ASP A 121 9.81 -0.75 2.58
CA ASP A 121 10.05 -2.20 2.48
C ASP A 121 9.24 -2.72 1.28
N LEU A 122 9.94 -2.86 0.15
CA LEU A 122 9.40 -3.28 -1.14
C LEU A 122 9.46 -4.80 -1.28
N ALA A 123 8.36 -5.42 -1.68
CA ALA A 123 8.32 -6.83 -2.05
C ALA A 123 7.55 -7.02 -3.36
N VAL A 124 8.15 -7.69 -4.33
CA VAL A 124 7.52 -8.07 -5.61
C VAL A 124 7.12 -9.52 -5.55
N HIS A 125 5.86 -9.78 -5.86
CA HIS A 125 5.28 -11.10 -5.85
C HIS A 125 4.77 -11.52 -7.22
N GLN A 126 5.04 -12.77 -7.57
CA GLN A 126 4.42 -13.46 -8.70
C GLN A 126 3.97 -14.83 -8.22
N PRO A 127 2.76 -14.95 -7.67
CA PRO A 127 2.25 -16.22 -7.17
C PRO A 127 2.19 -17.26 -8.27
N ASP A 128 2.65 -18.47 -7.98
CA ASP A 128 2.50 -19.61 -8.88
C ASP A 128 1.01 -19.88 -9.14
N ARG A 129 0.69 -20.15 -10.39
CA ARG A 129 -0.65 -20.49 -10.86
C ARG A 129 -0.68 -21.93 -11.34
N GLU A 130 -0.81 -22.87 -10.41
CA GLU A 130 -0.95 -24.30 -10.70
C GLU A 130 -2.19 -24.63 -11.56
N ASP A 131 -3.16 -23.70 -11.59
CA ASP A 131 -4.42 -23.84 -12.33
C ASP A 131 -4.39 -23.29 -13.77
N GLY A 132 -3.21 -22.88 -14.26
CA GLY A 132 -3.07 -22.27 -15.60
C GLY A 132 -3.78 -20.92 -15.76
N GLY A 133 -4.21 -20.29 -14.65
CA GLY A 133 -4.86 -18.99 -14.68
C GLY A 133 -3.93 -17.84 -15.09
N ILE A 134 -4.51 -16.67 -15.36
CA ILE A 134 -3.75 -15.47 -15.72
C ILE A 134 -2.83 -15.09 -14.56
N PRO A 135 -1.52 -14.92 -14.77
CA PRO A 135 -0.59 -14.45 -13.74
C PRO A 135 -1.06 -13.14 -13.11
N ASN A 136 -0.79 -12.97 -11.84
CA ASN A 136 -1.13 -11.76 -11.10
C ASN A 136 0.12 -11.17 -10.43
N PRO A 137 1.09 -10.68 -11.22
CA PRO A 137 2.25 -10.03 -10.66
C PRO A 137 1.81 -8.74 -9.96
N HIS A 138 2.34 -8.52 -8.76
CA HIS A 138 2.02 -7.35 -7.95
C HIS A 138 3.18 -7.02 -7.02
N PHE A 139 3.20 -5.82 -6.49
CA PHE A 139 4.16 -5.45 -5.47
C PHE A 139 3.50 -4.80 -4.28
N HIS A 140 4.12 -5.00 -3.15
CA HIS A 140 3.74 -4.39 -1.88
C HIS A 140 4.82 -3.41 -1.44
N VAL A 141 4.41 -2.33 -0.80
CA VAL A 141 5.34 -1.44 -0.09
C VAL A 141 4.80 -1.25 1.32
N LEU A 142 5.59 -1.59 2.31
CA LEU A 142 5.28 -1.31 3.70
C LEU A 142 6.12 -0.11 4.16
N VAL A 143 5.46 0.91 4.74
CA VAL A 143 6.06 2.20 5.07
C VAL A 143 5.70 2.57 6.49
N PRO A 144 6.65 2.86 7.39
CA PRO A 144 6.34 3.40 8.71
C PRO A 144 5.52 4.69 8.61
N ILE A 145 4.48 4.84 9.44
CA ILE A 145 3.68 6.09 9.45
C ILE A 145 4.50 7.26 10.03
N ARG A 146 5.43 6.95 10.93
CA ARG A 146 6.30 7.93 11.54
C ARG A 146 7.44 8.31 10.61
N PRO A 147 7.64 9.61 10.32
CA PRO A 147 8.78 10.03 9.51
C PRO A 147 10.09 9.87 10.27
N LEU A 148 11.19 9.86 9.53
CA LEU A 148 12.53 9.98 10.06
C LEU A 148 12.99 11.43 10.01
N ASN A 149 13.64 11.93 11.06
CA ASN A 149 14.28 13.22 11.06
C ASN A 149 15.61 13.16 10.28
N ALA A 150 16.13 14.31 9.88
CA ALA A 150 17.40 14.41 9.15
C ALA A 150 18.64 13.88 9.94
N ASP A 151 18.52 13.81 11.27
CA ASP A 151 19.55 13.22 12.16
C ASP A 151 19.42 11.70 12.31
N GLY A 152 18.50 11.05 11.59
CA GLY A 152 18.26 9.62 11.65
C GLY A 152 17.46 9.13 12.86
N THR A 153 16.87 10.04 13.63
CA THR A 153 15.93 9.70 14.71
C THR A 153 14.48 9.67 14.22
N TRP A 154 13.63 8.92 14.91
CA TRP A 154 12.19 8.90 14.59
C TRP A 154 11.50 10.22 14.94
N GLY A 155 10.88 10.85 13.97
CA GLY A 155 10.11 12.07 14.13
C GLY A 155 8.73 11.85 14.75
N ALA A 156 8.01 12.92 15.01
CA ALA A 156 6.63 12.87 15.49
C ALA A 156 5.64 12.68 14.33
N LYS A 157 4.57 11.89 14.53
CA LYS A 157 3.50 11.75 13.52
C LYS A 157 2.71 13.03 13.31
N GLN A 158 2.62 13.85 14.35
CA GLN A 158 1.86 15.10 14.36
C GLN A 158 2.50 16.10 15.33
N HIS A 159 2.28 17.35 15.07
CA HIS A 159 2.68 18.45 15.94
C HIS A 159 1.47 19.29 16.35
N ARG A 160 1.62 20.10 17.41
CA ARG A 160 0.54 20.96 17.89
C ARG A 160 0.67 22.34 17.27
N VAL A 161 -0.40 22.80 16.62
CA VAL A 161 -0.55 24.18 16.18
C VAL A 161 -1.48 24.87 17.17
N TYR A 162 -0.93 25.74 18.03
CA TYR A 162 -1.70 26.40 19.06
C TYR A 162 -2.57 27.52 18.49
N HIS A 163 -3.80 27.61 18.96
CA HIS A 163 -4.66 28.75 18.68
C HIS A 163 -4.12 29.99 19.39
N LEU A 164 -4.06 31.10 18.68
CA LEU A 164 -3.56 32.38 19.20
C LEU A 164 -4.70 33.42 19.24
N ASP A 165 -4.64 34.29 20.25
CA ASP A 165 -5.49 35.46 20.34
C ASP A 165 -4.98 36.60 19.41
N LYS A 166 -5.63 37.78 19.46
CA LYS A 166 -5.29 38.94 18.62
C LYS A 166 -3.88 39.51 18.90
N ASP A 167 -3.35 39.20 20.09
CA ASP A 167 -2.06 39.70 20.58
C ASP A 167 -0.96 38.64 20.38
N GLY A 168 -1.30 37.46 19.78
CA GLY A 168 -0.37 36.37 19.52
C GLY A 168 -0.13 35.44 20.70
N ASN A 169 -0.91 35.52 21.78
CA ASN A 169 -0.81 34.64 22.93
C ASN A 169 -1.61 33.35 22.72
N ARG A 170 -1.16 32.24 23.30
CA ARG A 170 -1.90 30.98 23.24
C ARG A 170 -3.22 31.08 24.01
N ILE A 171 -4.30 30.57 23.40
CA ILE A 171 -5.62 30.51 23.99
C ILE A 171 -5.74 29.28 24.89
N LYS A 172 -6.32 29.47 26.09
CA LYS A 172 -6.70 28.36 26.98
C LYS A 172 -8.16 28.00 26.77
N LYS A 173 -8.47 26.70 26.90
CA LYS A 173 -9.84 26.19 26.99
C LYS A 173 -10.41 26.41 28.39
N GLU A 174 -11.70 26.14 28.56
CA GLU A 174 -12.40 26.26 29.85
C GLU A 174 -11.80 25.37 30.96
N ASP A 175 -11.24 24.21 30.58
CA ASP A 175 -10.55 23.26 31.46
C ASP A 175 -9.12 23.67 31.85
N GLY A 176 -8.66 24.86 31.38
CA GLY A 176 -7.31 25.38 31.60
C GLY A 176 -6.23 24.82 30.68
N SER A 177 -6.54 23.83 29.83
CA SER A 177 -5.62 23.30 28.83
C SER A 177 -5.47 24.27 27.66
N TRP A 178 -4.34 24.12 26.90
CA TRP A 178 -4.12 24.94 25.72
C TRP A 178 -5.01 24.47 24.54
N ALA A 179 -5.62 25.42 23.85
CA ALA A 179 -6.31 25.16 22.59
C ALA A 179 -5.28 24.96 21.48
N PHE A 180 -5.34 23.82 20.77
CA PHE A 180 -4.47 23.52 19.64
C PHE A 180 -5.15 22.52 18.68
N ASP A 181 -4.71 22.55 17.43
CA ASP A 181 -4.97 21.51 16.45
C ASP A 181 -3.79 20.55 16.38
N ALA A 182 -4.08 19.25 16.29
CA ALA A 182 -3.08 18.24 16.03
C ALA A 182 -2.93 18.09 14.50
N VAL A 183 -1.84 18.62 13.95
CA VAL A 183 -1.57 18.62 12.52
C VAL A 183 -0.58 17.49 12.17
N PRO A 184 -0.88 16.64 11.19
CA PRO A 184 0.07 15.62 10.73
C PRO A 184 1.39 16.23 10.29
N THR A 185 2.51 15.59 10.65
CA THR A 185 3.85 16.06 10.27
C THR A 185 4.11 15.86 8.78
N THR A 186 3.52 14.82 8.19
CA THR A 186 3.62 14.51 6.76
C THR A 186 2.27 14.63 6.08
N ASN A 187 2.27 14.71 4.76
CA ASN A 187 1.06 14.67 3.93
C ASN A 187 0.68 13.26 3.48
N TRP A 188 1.42 12.23 3.87
CA TRP A 188 1.31 10.85 3.37
C TRP A 188 -0.07 10.21 3.55
N GLY A 189 -0.82 10.63 4.57
CA GLY A 189 -2.18 10.14 4.83
C GLY A 189 -3.29 10.99 4.22
N LYS A 190 -2.97 12.04 3.43
CA LYS A 190 -3.97 12.91 2.84
C LYS A 190 -4.57 12.31 1.56
N PRO A 191 -5.89 12.49 1.32
CA PRO A 191 -6.53 12.01 0.10
C PRO A 191 -5.87 12.52 -1.18
N GLU A 192 -5.48 13.80 -1.20
CA GLU A 192 -4.86 14.45 -2.37
C GLU A 192 -3.51 13.81 -2.71
N THR A 193 -2.75 13.41 -1.71
CA THR A 193 -1.47 12.71 -1.90
C THR A 193 -1.69 11.31 -2.47
N LEU A 194 -2.71 10.60 -1.97
CA LEU A 194 -3.08 9.30 -2.50
C LEU A 194 -3.52 9.37 -3.97
N ASP A 195 -4.33 10.37 -4.32
CA ASP A 195 -4.79 10.58 -5.70
C ASP A 195 -3.63 10.91 -6.64
N LEU A 196 -2.65 11.73 -6.17
CA LEU A 196 -1.42 12.00 -6.89
C LEU A 196 -0.64 10.71 -7.17
N TRP A 197 -0.42 9.87 -6.17
CA TRP A 197 0.29 8.60 -6.34
C TRP A 197 -0.44 7.63 -7.27
N ARG A 198 -1.76 7.54 -7.15
CA ARG A 198 -2.60 6.71 -8.04
C ARG A 198 -2.48 7.16 -9.49
N LYS A 199 -2.56 8.46 -9.73
CA LYS A 199 -2.38 9.04 -11.06
C LYS A 199 -0.97 8.77 -11.58
N ALA A 200 0.06 9.05 -10.77
CA ALA A 200 1.45 8.87 -11.15
C ALA A 200 1.76 7.41 -11.53
N TRP A 201 1.24 6.44 -10.77
CA TRP A 201 1.39 5.02 -11.11
C TRP A 201 0.75 4.68 -12.46
N ALA A 202 -0.47 5.17 -12.70
CA ALA A 202 -1.14 4.96 -13.99
C ALA A 202 -0.36 5.60 -15.16
N ASP A 203 0.14 6.82 -14.99
CA ASP A 203 0.91 7.53 -15.99
C ASP A 203 2.22 6.80 -16.33
N MET A 204 2.96 6.32 -15.33
CA MET A 204 4.21 5.58 -15.52
C MET A 204 3.97 4.25 -16.25
N VAL A 205 2.96 3.50 -15.87
CA VAL A 205 2.58 2.25 -16.56
C VAL A 205 2.18 2.54 -17.99
N ASN A 206 1.36 3.56 -18.24
CA ASN A 206 0.88 3.91 -19.56
C ASN A 206 2.03 4.38 -20.48
N ALA A 207 3.01 5.12 -19.96
CA ALA A 207 4.21 5.49 -20.71
C ALA A 207 4.98 4.25 -21.18
N ARG A 208 5.17 3.26 -20.29
CA ARG A 208 5.83 1.98 -20.66
C ARG A 208 5.04 1.17 -21.69
N LEU A 209 3.70 1.15 -21.59
CA LEU A 209 2.84 0.50 -22.58
C LEU A 209 2.96 1.18 -23.95
N GLU A 210 3.05 2.51 -23.99
CA GLU A 210 3.24 3.29 -25.19
C GLU A 210 4.61 3.05 -25.84
N GLU A 211 5.69 3.08 -25.08
CA GLU A 211 7.05 2.76 -25.53
C GLU A 211 7.12 1.38 -26.20
N LYS A 212 6.29 0.43 -25.74
CA LYS A 212 6.18 -0.92 -26.34
C LYS A 212 5.20 -1.00 -27.51
N GLY A 213 4.56 0.09 -27.92
CA GLY A 213 3.56 0.11 -28.98
C GLY A 213 2.25 -0.60 -28.62
N LEU A 214 1.98 -0.81 -27.34
CA LEU A 214 0.75 -1.46 -26.89
C LEU A 214 -0.39 -0.44 -26.76
N VAL A 215 -1.57 -0.80 -27.27
CA VAL A 215 -2.76 0.08 -27.27
C VAL A 215 -3.54 0.09 -25.96
N CYS A 216 -3.32 -0.91 -25.08
CA CYS A 216 -4.02 -0.97 -23.80
C CYS A 216 -3.54 0.15 -22.87
N ARG A 217 -4.44 0.70 -22.08
CA ARG A 217 -4.15 1.73 -21.08
C ARG A 217 -4.86 1.39 -19.77
N ILE A 218 -4.31 1.85 -18.65
CA ILE A 218 -4.96 1.81 -17.33
C ILE A 218 -5.41 3.21 -16.94
N ASP A 219 -6.46 3.30 -16.14
CA ASP A 219 -6.95 4.56 -15.58
C ASP A 219 -7.13 4.40 -14.07
N HIS A 220 -6.63 5.38 -13.30
CA HIS A 220 -6.69 5.39 -11.84
C HIS A 220 -8.05 5.84 -11.30
N ARG A 221 -8.87 6.49 -12.12
CA ARG A 221 -10.17 7.04 -11.74
C ARG A 221 -11.22 5.93 -11.64
N SER A 222 -12.26 6.19 -10.86
CA SER A 222 -13.44 5.32 -10.84
C SER A 222 -14.16 5.30 -12.21
N TYR A 223 -14.96 4.29 -12.48
CA TYR A 223 -15.75 4.27 -13.73
C TYR A 223 -16.67 5.48 -13.87
N VAL A 224 -17.23 5.97 -12.75
CA VAL A 224 -18.05 7.18 -12.73
C VAL A 224 -17.26 8.40 -13.17
N ASP A 225 -16.05 8.59 -12.61
CA ASP A 225 -15.18 9.73 -12.94
C ASP A 225 -14.62 9.64 -14.38
N GLN A 226 -14.60 8.43 -14.94
CA GLN A 226 -14.27 8.19 -16.35
C GLN A 226 -15.47 8.44 -17.29
N GLY A 227 -16.68 8.69 -16.76
CA GLY A 227 -17.91 8.81 -17.53
C GLY A 227 -18.39 7.47 -18.11
N LEU A 228 -18.00 6.34 -17.48
CA LEU A 228 -18.37 5.00 -17.93
C LEU A 228 -19.52 4.45 -17.08
N ASP A 229 -20.58 3.96 -17.71
CA ASP A 229 -21.73 3.32 -17.06
C ASP A 229 -21.42 1.87 -16.62
N LEU A 230 -20.18 1.60 -16.19
CA LEU A 230 -19.73 0.28 -15.79
C LEU A 230 -19.83 0.11 -14.27
N ILE A 231 -20.19 -1.09 -13.84
CA ILE A 231 -20.28 -1.46 -12.43
C ILE A 231 -18.93 -2.05 -11.97
N PRO A 232 -18.32 -1.54 -10.90
CA PRO A 232 -17.10 -2.14 -10.37
C PRO A 232 -17.37 -3.51 -9.74
N THR A 233 -16.45 -4.48 -9.94
CA THR A 233 -16.50 -5.76 -9.24
C THR A 233 -16.11 -5.58 -7.77
N ILE A 234 -16.65 -6.45 -6.90
CA ILE A 234 -16.31 -6.46 -5.48
C ILE A 234 -15.17 -7.41 -5.20
N HIS A 235 -14.36 -7.09 -4.18
CA HIS A 235 -13.29 -7.97 -3.74
C HIS A 235 -13.83 -9.23 -3.07
N GLU A 236 -13.50 -10.40 -3.61
CA GLU A 236 -13.98 -11.69 -3.10
C GLU A 236 -13.23 -12.14 -1.84
N GLY A 237 -11.95 -11.83 -1.75
CA GLY A 237 -11.07 -12.32 -0.71
C GLY A 237 -10.62 -13.78 -0.92
N PRO A 238 -9.58 -14.24 -0.19
CA PRO A 238 -8.99 -15.57 -0.41
C PRO A 238 -9.94 -16.71 -0.03
N HIS A 239 -10.76 -16.54 1.01
CA HIS A 239 -11.70 -17.57 1.44
C HIS A 239 -12.78 -17.85 0.38
N VAL A 240 -13.41 -16.80 -0.15
CA VAL A 240 -14.43 -16.91 -1.21
C VAL A 240 -13.82 -17.52 -2.46
N ARG A 241 -12.64 -17.07 -2.88
CA ARG A 241 -11.93 -17.66 -4.03
C ARG A 241 -11.64 -19.14 -3.85
N LYS A 242 -11.26 -19.57 -2.63
CA LYS A 242 -11.03 -20.98 -2.31
C LYS A 242 -12.32 -21.80 -2.39
N MET A 243 -13.46 -21.26 -1.96
CA MET A 243 -14.76 -21.91 -2.09
C MET A 243 -15.18 -22.03 -3.56
N GLU A 244 -15.10 -20.95 -4.34
CA GLU A 244 -15.42 -20.94 -5.77
C GLU A 244 -14.57 -21.92 -6.57
N LYS A 245 -13.26 -22.05 -6.26
CA LYS A 245 -12.38 -23.08 -6.85
C LYS A 245 -12.85 -24.51 -6.59
N LYS A 246 -13.52 -24.76 -5.45
CA LYS A 246 -14.10 -26.06 -5.10
C LYS A 246 -15.48 -26.28 -5.72
N GLY A 247 -15.96 -25.38 -6.58
CA GLY A 247 -17.29 -25.43 -7.19
C GLY A 247 -18.44 -24.95 -6.27
N ILE A 248 -18.10 -24.42 -5.09
CA ILE A 248 -19.08 -23.88 -4.14
C ILE A 248 -19.40 -22.45 -4.56
N ARG A 249 -20.63 -22.22 -5.02
CA ARG A 249 -21.10 -20.88 -5.39
C ARG A 249 -21.31 -20.01 -4.15
N THR A 250 -20.79 -18.79 -4.19
CA THR A 250 -20.91 -17.81 -3.11
C THR A 250 -21.66 -16.58 -3.57
N GLU A 251 -22.31 -15.85 -2.66
CA GLU A 251 -23.02 -14.61 -2.98
C GLU A 251 -22.13 -13.58 -3.68
N LYS A 252 -20.89 -13.39 -3.18
CA LYS A 252 -19.91 -12.48 -3.80
C LYS A 252 -19.49 -12.95 -5.19
N GLY A 253 -19.30 -14.24 -5.38
CA GLY A 253 -18.96 -14.82 -6.68
C GLY A 253 -20.10 -14.66 -7.68
N GLU A 254 -21.37 -14.89 -7.26
CA GLU A 254 -22.54 -14.68 -8.10
C GLU A 254 -22.71 -13.21 -8.47
N LEU A 255 -22.56 -12.29 -7.51
CA LEU A 255 -22.64 -10.87 -7.78
C LEU A 255 -21.56 -10.44 -8.81
N ASN A 256 -20.34 -10.91 -8.67
CA ASN A 256 -19.27 -10.61 -9.64
C ASN A 256 -19.55 -11.22 -11.03
N ARG A 257 -20.15 -12.41 -11.11
CA ARG A 257 -20.58 -12.99 -12.39
C ARG A 257 -21.65 -12.13 -13.07
N TRP A 258 -22.66 -11.70 -12.30
CA TRP A 258 -23.70 -10.80 -12.78
C TRP A 258 -23.11 -9.47 -13.25
N ILE A 259 -22.25 -8.81 -12.44
CA ILE A 259 -21.57 -7.56 -12.82
C ILE A 259 -20.81 -7.71 -14.13
N LYS A 260 -20.03 -8.79 -14.27
CA LYS A 260 -19.25 -9.05 -15.49
C LYS A 260 -20.15 -9.27 -16.72
N ALA A 261 -21.29 -9.93 -16.56
CA ALA A 261 -22.27 -10.12 -17.63
C ALA A 261 -22.92 -8.79 -18.03
N THR A 262 -23.37 -8.00 -17.07
CA THR A 262 -23.96 -6.67 -17.28
C THR A 262 -22.98 -5.74 -17.98
N ASN A 263 -21.75 -5.66 -17.51
CA ASN A 263 -20.72 -4.82 -18.14
C ASN A 263 -20.39 -5.24 -19.58
N ARG A 264 -20.46 -6.52 -19.91
CA ARG A 264 -20.33 -6.98 -21.30
C ARG A 264 -21.47 -6.49 -22.18
N MET A 265 -22.71 -6.53 -21.67
CA MET A 265 -23.87 -6.00 -22.41
C MET A 265 -23.76 -4.49 -22.63
N ILE A 266 -23.39 -3.72 -21.59
CA ILE A 266 -23.21 -2.27 -21.70
C ILE A 266 -22.19 -1.94 -22.79
N ARG A 267 -21.03 -2.60 -22.79
CA ARG A 267 -20.00 -2.40 -23.82
C ARG A 267 -20.45 -2.76 -25.22
N SER A 268 -21.28 -3.80 -25.38
CA SER A 268 -21.81 -4.18 -26.70
C SER A 268 -22.84 -3.20 -27.26
N ILE A 269 -23.47 -2.40 -26.39
CA ILE A 269 -24.43 -1.35 -26.81
C ILE A 269 -23.68 -0.06 -27.20
N GLN A 270 -22.53 0.19 -26.58
CA GLN A 270 -21.71 1.40 -26.81
C GLN A 270 -20.69 1.25 -27.94
N ALA A 271 -20.49 0.05 -28.48
CA ALA A 271 -19.60 -0.27 -29.61
C ALA A 271 -20.31 -0.16 -30.95
#